data_71feb71549daced82218d465329b3352
#
_entry.id   71feb71549daced82218d465329b3352
#
_cell.length_a   1.000
_cell.length_b   1.000
_cell.length_c   1.000
_cell.angle_alpha   90.00
_cell.angle_beta   90.00
_cell.angle_gamma   90.00
#
_symmetry.space_group_name_H-M   'P 1'
#
loop_
_entity.id
_entity.type
_entity.pdbx_description
1 polymer ?
#
loop_
_entity_poly.entity_id
_entity_poly.type
_entity_poly.pdbx_seq_one_letter_code
_entity_poly.pdbx_strand_id
1 'polypeptide(L)'
;YKINRLHLHLTDAAGWRIEIKKYPLLTEFAAWRTDANWKTWWNGGRKYLRFDEPGASGGYYTQDDIREIVEYARQHFITIIPEIEMPAHSEEVLAAYPQLSCAGEPYKNADFCIGNEETFTFLENVLTEVMALFPSEYIHIGGDEAGMAAWKTCPKCQKRMKDEHLSHVDELQSYLIHRIEKFLNDHGRRLLGWDEILKGGLAPNATVMSWRGEEGGITAVTSGHRAIMTPGGYCYLDSYQDAPYSQPEAIGGYLPLKKVYSYNPVSTSLSAEQAKLVYGAQVNLFTEYVPTPEHVEYMLYPRTLALAEVAWSAPERKSWPDFHARALKAVTDLQAKGYHTFDLKSEIGSRPESLQPLTHLALGKKVIYNAPYNSSYAAQGDVTLTDGIRGDWTY
;
A
#
# COMPACT_ATOMS: atom_id res chain seq x y z
N TYR A 1 -1.56 12.26 18.46
CA TYR A 1 -1.05 13.06 17.33
C TYR A 1 -2.12 13.45 16.30
N LYS A 2 -3.40 13.42 16.69
CA LYS A 2 -4.53 13.82 15.85
C LYS A 2 -4.76 12.96 14.59
N ILE A 3 -4.20 11.76 14.52
CA ILE A 3 -4.58 10.74 13.56
C ILE A 3 -5.91 10.16 14.02
N ASN A 4 -6.91 10.10 13.14
CA ASN A 4 -8.26 9.69 13.49
C ASN A 4 -8.76 8.46 12.69
N ARG A 5 -7.93 7.93 11.79
CA ARG A 5 -8.21 6.73 11.01
C ARG A 5 -6.99 5.83 11.02
N LEU A 6 -7.23 4.54 11.11
CA LEU A 6 -6.23 3.49 10.86
C LEU A 6 -6.75 2.64 9.71
N HIS A 7 -6.04 2.61 8.61
CA HIS A 7 -6.30 1.74 7.49
C HIS A 7 -5.55 0.43 7.71
N LEU A 8 -6.26 -0.68 7.78
CA LEU A 8 -5.68 -2.02 7.91
C LEU A 8 -5.76 -2.77 6.59
N HIS A 9 -4.60 -2.99 5.99
CA HIS A 9 -4.41 -3.83 4.82
C HIS A 9 -4.41 -5.30 5.25
N LEU A 10 -5.57 -5.97 5.16
CA LEU A 10 -5.80 -7.27 5.75
C LEU A 10 -5.59 -8.44 4.80
N THR A 11 -5.46 -8.17 3.51
CA THR A 11 -5.29 -9.20 2.48
C THR A 11 -4.36 -8.72 1.39
N ASP A 12 -3.45 -9.58 0.97
CA ASP A 12 -2.51 -9.37 -0.12
C ASP A 12 -1.85 -10.72 -0.43
N ALA A 13 -1.17 -10.85 -1.56
CA ALA A 13 -0.40 -12.02 -1.97
C ALA A 13 0.50 -12.60 -0.86
N ALA A 14 1.02 -11.74 0.01
CA ALA A 14 1.85 -12.16 1.15
C ALA A 14 1.09 -12.91 2.24
N GLY A 15 -0.25 -12.90 2.20
CA GLY A 15 -1.11 -13.71 3.05
C GLY A 15 -2.39 -13.03 3.50
N TRP A 16 -3.41 -13.82 3.68
CA TRP A 16 -4.72 -13.42 4.22
C TRP A 16 -4.65 -13.24 5.75
N ARG A 17 -5.14 -12.15 6.31
CA ARG A 17 -4.89 -11.78 7.71
C ARG A 17 -6.13 -11.65 8.59
N ILE A 18 -7.31 -12.07 8.14
CA ILE A 18 -8.55 -11.98 8.91
C ILE A 18 -9.37 -13.26 8.82
N GLU A 19 -9.90 -13.74 9.96
CA GLU A 19 -10.79 -14.89 9.99
C GLU A 19 -12.11 -14.58 9.27
N ILE A 20 -12.44 -15.42 8.28
CA ILE A 20 -13.75 -15.49 7.62
C ILE A 20 -14.31 -16.88 7.84
N LYS A 21 -15.30 -16.99 8.71
CA LYS A 21 -15.82 -18.31 9.15
C LYS A 21 -16.38 -19.14 8.02
N LYS A 22 -16.93 -18.48 7.01
CA LYS A 22 -17.48 -19.15 5.83
C LYS A 22 -16.40 -19.78 4.93
N TYR A 23 -15.17 -19.28 5.00
CA TYR A 23 -14.07 -19.71 4.14
C TYR A 23 -12.81 -20.07 4.95
N PRO A 24 -12.80 -21.24 5.63
CA PRO A 24 -11.73 -21.59 6.58
C PRO A 24 -10.35 -21.73 5.94
N LEU A 25 -10.23 -22.09 4.66
CA LEU A 25 -8.92 -22.18 3.98
C LEU A 25 -8.21 -20.81 3.88
N LEU A 26 -8.91 -19.70 4.07
CA LEU A 26 -8.28 -18.38 4.11
C LEU A 26 -7.33 -18.26 5.31
N THR A 27 -7.65 -18.89 6.43
CA THR A 27 -6.82 -18.88 7.65
C THR A 27 -6.05 -20.18 7.88
N GLU A 28 -6.54 -21.31 7.37
CA GLU A 28 -5.83 -22.58 7.48
C GLU A 28 -4.69 -22.75 6.47
N PHE A 29 -4.74 -22.02 5.34
CA PHE A 29 -3.78 -22.14 4.25
C PHE A 29 -3.31 -20.79 3.73
N ALA A 30 -4.20 -19.90 3.27
CA ALA A 30 -3.84 -18.65 2.62
C ALA A 30 -3.11 -17.64 3.55
N ALA A 31 -3.17 -17.82 4.85
CA ALA A 31 -2.46 -17.01 5.84
C ALA A 31 -0.99 -17.42 6.06
N TRP A 32 -0.52 -18.53 5.45
CA TRP A 32 0.75 -19.16 5.80
C TRP A 32 1.65 -19.37 4.60
N ARG A 33 2.86 -18.81 4.67
CA ARG A 33 3.87 -18.86 3.61
C ARG A 33 4.94 -19.91 3.91
N THR A 34 5.69 -20.31 2.87
CA THR A 34 6.83 -21.21 2.98
C THR A 34 8.07 -20.56 3.60
N ASP A 35 8.11 -19.23 3.75
CA ASP A 35 9.24 -18.51 4.34
C ASP A 35 8.76 -17.25 5.09
N ALA A 36 9.37 -16.99 6.24
CA ALA A 36 9.09 -15.78 7.03
C ALA A 36 9.61 -14.51 6.35
N ASN A 37 10.76 -14.60 5.69
CA ASN A 37 11.34 -13.49 4.96
C ASN A 37 10.60 -13.27 3.64
N TRP A 38 10.02 -12.09 3.46
CA TRP A 38 9.22 -11.78 2.28
C TRP A 38 10.03 -11.92 0.98
N LYS A 39 11.26 -11.42 0.93
CA LYS A 39 12.13 -11.46 -0.25
C LYS A 39 12.50 -12.90 -0.65
N THR A 40 12.78 -13.77 0.32
CA THR A 40 13.03 -15.19 0.09
C THR A 40 11.77 -15.87 -0.44
N TRP A 41 10.63 -15.66 0.18
CA TRP A 41 9.35 -16.19 -0.27
C TRP A 41 8.98 -15.72 -1.69
N TRP A 42 9.11 -14.40 -1.95
CA TRP A 42 8.81 -13.81 -3.26
C TRP A 42 9.64 -14.43 -4.37
N ASN A 43 10.97 -14.53 -4.17
CA ASN A 43 11.89 -15.12 -5.13
C ASN A 43 11.83 -16.66 -5.16
N GLY A 44 11.33 -17.29 -4.10
CA GLY A 44 11.17 -18.75 -3.94
C GLY A 44 9.93 -19.34 -4.60
N GLY A 45 9.16 -18.54 -5.37
CA GLY A 45 7.99 -19.00 -6.11
C GLY A 45 6.66 -18.81 -5.40
N ARG A 46 6.61 -18.01 -4.32
CA ARG A 46 5.40 -17.54 -3.65
C ARG A 46 4.42 -18.65 -3.29
N LYS A 47 4.89 -19.67 -2.53
CA LYS A 47 4.08 -20.82 -2.12
C LYS A 47 3.49 -20.63 -0.74
N TYR A 48 2.36 -21.31 -0.52
CA TYR A 48 1.64 -21.35 0.76
C TYR A 48 1.66 -22.76 1.31
N LEU A 49 1.50 -22.88 2.63
CA LEU A 49 1.43 -24.12 3.38
C LEU A 49 0.16 -24.12 4.25
N ARG A 50 -0.26 -25.29 4.70
CA ARG A 50 -1.24 -25.34 5.77
C ARG A 50 -0.59 -24.91 7.09
N PHE A 51 -1.38 -24.36 7.99
CA PHE A 51 -0.91 -23.84 9.29
C PHE A 51 -0.15 -24.86 10.14
N ASP A 52 -0.42 -26.15 9.96
CA ASP A 52 0.17 -27.27 10.68
C ASP A 52 1.33 -27.95 9.94
N GLU A 53 1.70 -27.47 8.76
CA GLU A 53 2.82 -28.00 8.00
C GLU A 53 4.16 -27.45 8.53
N PRO A 54 5.22 -28.28 8.58
CA PRO A 54 6.55 -27.84 8.97
C PRO A 54 7.07 -26.71 8.06
N GLY A 55 7.52 -25.60 8.67
CA GLY A 55 8.02 -24.44 7.94
C GLY A 55 6.97 -23.41 7.60
N ALA A 56 5.69 -23.64 7.91
CA ALA A 56 4.65 -22.65 7.73
C ALA A 56 4.95 -21.39 8.57
N SER A 57 4.94 -20.23 7.93
CA SER A 57 5.16 -18.93 8.55
C SER A 57 4.03 -17.98 8.18
N GLY A 58 3.36 -17.42 9.18
CA GLY A 58 2.23 -16.52 8.95
C GLY A 58 1.44 -16.28 10.22
N GLY A 59 0.19 -15.92 10.03
CA GLY A 59 -0.76 -15.62 11.09
C GLY A 59 -1.94 -14.80 10.57
N TYR A 60 -2.94 -14.68 11.39
CA TYR A 60 -4.15 -13.91 11.09
C TYR A 60 -4.78 -13.43 12.40
N TYR A 61 -5.68 -12.48 12.30
CA TYR A 61 -6.54 -12.05 13.38
C TYR A 61 -7.83 -12.86 13.39
N THR A 62 -8.17 -13.42 14.54
CA THR A 62 -9.51 -13.98 14.74
C THR A 62 -10.56 -12.86 14.74
N GLN A 63 -11.83 -13.21 14.60
CA GLN A 63 -12.88 -12.19 14.70
C GLN A 63 -12.95 -11.56 16.09
N ASP A 64 -12.53 -12.28 17.12
CA ASP A 64 -12.48 -11.74 18.49
C ASP A 64 -11.31 -10.77 18.65
N ASP A 65 -10.13 -11.06 18.08
CA ASP A 65 -9.01 -10.11 18.02
C ASP A 65 -9.43 -8.80 17.31
N ILE A 66 -10.13 -8.93 16.18
CA ILE A 66 -10.63 -7.73 15.47
C ILE A 66 -11.60 -6.92 16.32
N ARG A 67 -12.52 -7.57 17.05
CA ARG A 67 -13.44 -6.86 17.94
C ARG A 67 -12.68 -6.11 19.06
N GLU A 68 -11.66 -6.72 19.63
CA GLU A 68 -10.80 -6.10 20.63
C GLU A 68 -10.06 -4.88 20.04
N ILE A 69 -9.44 -5.04 18.87
CA ILE A 69 -8.72 -3.97 18.17
C ILE A 69 -9.66 -2.80 17.83
N VAL A 70 -10.85 -3.09 17.31
CA VAL A 70 -11.85 -2.07 16.96
C VAL A 70 -12.33 -1.32 18.19
N GLU A 71 -12.59 -2.03 19.29
CA GLU A 71 -13.01 -1.40 20.54
C GLU A 71 -11.90 -0.56 21.20
N TYR A 72 -10.67 -1.06 21.18
CA TYR A 72 -9.50 -0.30 21.65
C TYR A 72 -9.31 0.99 20.83
N ALA A 73 -9.39 0.90 19.50
CA ALA A 73 -9.30 2.06 18.61
C ALA A 73 -10.43 3.07 18.88
N ARG A 74 -11.66 2.60 19.09
CA ARG A 74 -12.83 3.44 19.42
C ARG A 74 -12.60 4.24 20.69
N GLN A 75 -12.02 3.62 21.73
CA GLN A 75 -11.69 4.31 23.00
C GLN A 75 -10.64 5.41 22.80
N HIS A 76 -9.85 5.34 21.74
CA HIS A 76 -8.85 6.34 21.37
C HIS A 76 -9.33 7.27 20.24
N PHE A 77 -10.62 7.27 19.90
CA PHE A 77 -11.23 8.08 18.84
C PHE A 77 -10.64 7.79 17.46
N ILE A 78 -10.21 6.55 17.22
CA ILE A 78 -9.71 6.07 15.93
C ILE A 78 -10.75 5.13 15.32
N THR A 79 -11.09 5.37 14.06
CA THR A 79 -11.90 4.43 13.26
C THR A 79 -10.97 3.59 12.41
N ILE A 80 -11.16 2.27 12.42
CA ILE A 80 -10.41 1.35 11.57
C ILE A 80 -11.15 1.18 10.26
N ILE A 81 -10.44 1.39 9.14
CA ILE A 81 -10.91 1.12 7.78
C ILE A 81 -10.28 -0.19 7.34
N PRO A 82 -11.04 -1.27 7.15
CA PRO A 82 -10.50 -2.52 6.65
C PRO A 82 -10.30 -2.47 5.15
N GLU A 83 -9.24 -3.10 4.65
CA GLU A 83 -9.01 -3.34 3.23
C GLU A 83 -9.08 -4.83 2.92
N ILE A 84 -9.85 -5.15 1.90
CA ILE A 84 -9.96 -6.47 1.29
C ILE A 84 -9.67 -6.32 -0.20
N GLU A 85 -8.55 -6.85 -0.63
CA GLU A 85 -8.07 -6.70 -2.00
C GLU A 85 -8.94 -7.41 -3.03
N MET A 86 -9.23 -6.69 -4.10
CA MET A 86 -9.87 -7.18 -5.31
C MET A 86 -9.69 -6.16 -6.46
N PRO A 87 -9.49 -6.55 -7.72
CA PRO A 87 -9.43 -7.94 -8.20
C PRO A 87 -8.06 -8.58 -8.10
N ALA A 88 -6.98 -7.80 -7.93
CA ALA A 88 -5.60 -8.25 -7.87
C ALA A 88 -5.14 -8.56 -6.43
N HIS A 89 -3.83 -8.78 -6.25
CA HIS A 89 -3.21 -9.11 -4.97
C HIS A 89 -3.89 -10.27 -4.22
N SER A 90 -4.46 -11.22 -4.99
CA SER A 90 -5.31 -12.30 -4.48
C SER A 90 -4.73 -13.69 -4.70
N GLU A 91 -3.41 -13.80 -4.91
CA GLU A 91 -2.72 -15.09 -5.14
C GLU A 91 -2.95 -16.08 -4.01
N GLU A 92 -3.00 -15.63 -2.76
CA GLU A 92 -3.24 -16.46 -1.58
C GLU A 92 -4.64 -17.05 -1.58
N VAL A 93 -5.64 -16.23 -1.96
CA VAL A 93 -7.04 -16.70 -2.10
C VAL A 93 -7.14 -17.68 -3.25
N LEU A 94 -6.55 -17.37 -4.41
CA LEU A 94 -6.63 -18.19 -5.61
C LEU A 94 -5.81 -19.48 -5.49
N ALA A 95 -4.84 -19.54 -4.58
CA ALA A 95 -4.18 -20.79 -4.22
C ALA A 95 -5.08 -21.67 -3.34
N ALA A 96 -5.88 -21.08 -2.45
CA ALA A 96 -6.83 -21.77 -1.58
C ALA A 96 -8.14 -22.15 -2.30
N TYR A 97 -8.64 -21.28 -3.17
CA TYR A 97 -9.91 -21.39 -3.90
C TYR A 97 -9.70 -21.17 -5.40
N PRO A 98 -9.00 -22.08 -6.10
CA PRO A 98 -8.55 -21.87 -7.48
C PRO A 98 -9.70 -21.70 -8.49
N GLN A 99 -10.90 -22.20 -8.19
CA GLN A 99 -12.09 -22.02 -9.03
C GLN A 99 -12.51 -20.56 -9.21
N LEU A 100 -12.02 -19.64 -8.35
CA LEU A 100 -12.26 -18.21 -8.44
C LEU A 100 -11.34 -17.52 -9.46
N SER A 101 -10.32 -18.22 -9.98
CA SER A 101 -9.41 -17.74 -11.00
C SER A 101 -9.89 -18.07 -12.42
N CYS A 102 -9.32 -17.38 -13.42
CA CYS A 102 -9.61 -17.68 -14.83
C CYS A 102 -9.13 -19.07 -15.26
N ALA A 103 -8.01 -19.53 -14.71
CA ALA A 103 -7.42 -20.83 -15.02
C ALA A 103 -8.11 -21.99 -14.28
N GLY A 104 -8.74 -21.74 -13.13
CA GLY A 104 -9.29 -22.77 -12.27
C GLY A 104 -8.22 -23.63 -11.58
N GLU A 105 -6.97 -23.22 -11.60
CA GLU A 105 -5.80 -23.91 -11.03
C GLU A 105 -5.02 -22.99 -10.10
N PRO A 106 -4.44 -23.50 -8.98
CA PRO A 106 -3.65 -22.69 -8.07
C PRO A 106 -2.37 -22.17 -8.73
N TYR A 107 -1.92 -21.00 -8.31
CA TYR A 107 -0.67 -20.36 -8.76
C TYR A 107 -0.62 -19.97 -10.26
N LYS A 108 -1.75 -19.92 -10.95
CA LYS A 108 -1.80 -19.55 -12.38
C LYS A 108 -2.21 -18.10 -12.61
N ASN A 109 -2.95 -17.52 -11.69
CA ASN A 109 -3.44 -16.15 -11.78
C ASN A 109 -3.24 -15.45 -10.46
N ALA A 110 -3.12 -14.11 -10.53
CA ALA A 110 -3.08 -13.20 -9.39
C ALA A 110 -4.41 -12.45 -9.22
N ASP A 111 -5.21 -12.40 -10.29
CA ASP A 111 -6.46 -11.66 -10.34
C ASP A 111 -7.67 -12.61 -10.30
N PHE A 112 -8.73 -12.23 -9.62
CA PHE A 112 -10.02 -12.93 -9.67
C PHE A 112 -10.59 -12.99 -11.09
N CYS A 113 -11.34 -14.03 -11.38
CA CYS A 113 -12.10 -14.15 -12.63
C CYS A 113 -13.41 -13.35 -12.57
N ILE A 114 -13.44 -12.20 -13.24
CA ILE A 114 -14.62 -11.31 -13.23
C ILE A 114 -15.80 -11.87 -14.03
N GLY A 115 -15.54 -12.83 -14.93
CA GLY A 115 -16.59 -13.56 -15.63
C GLY A 115 -17.29 -14.62 -14.79
N ASN A 116 -16.79 -14.94 -13.58
CA ASN A 116 -17.31 -15.99 -12.72
C ASN A 116 -18.21 -15.42 -11.62
N GLU A 117 -19.48 -15.84 -11.57
CA GLU A 117 -20.40 -15.40 -10.50
C GLU A 117 -20.00 -15.88 -9.10
N GLU A 118 -19.29 -17.02 -8.99
CA GLU A 118 -18.77 -17.46 -7.71
C GLU A 118 -17.79 -16.45 -7.09
N THR A 119 -17.05 -15.69 -7.92
CA THR A 119 -16.19 -14.60 -7.46
C THR A 119 -17.00 -13.56 -6.68
N PHE A 120 -18.11 -13.11 -7.24
CA PHE A 120 -18.98 -12.13 -6.57
C PHE A 120 -19.60 -12.70 -5.30
N THR A 121 -20.09 -13.93 -5.36
CA THR A 121 -20.62 -14.63 -4.17
C THR A 121 -19.58 -14.73 -3.06
N PHE A 122 -18.33 -15.06 -3.41
CA PHE A 122 -17.21 -15.12 -2.47
C PHE A 122 -16.95 -13.73 -1.84
N LEU A 123 -16.76 -12.71 -2.67
CA LEU A 123 -16.44 -11.35 -2.22
C LEU A 123 -17.58 -10.77 -1.36
N GLU A 124 -18.82 -10.90 -1.76
CA GLU A 124 -19.99 -10.45 -1.00
C GLU A 124 -20.11 -11.15 0.36
N ASN A 125 -19.82 -12.47 0.44
CA ASN A 125 -19.79 -13.18 1.70
C ASN A 125 -18.66 -12.72 2.63
N VAL A 126 -17.46 -12.51 2.09
CA VAL A 126 -16.32 -11.96 2.83
C VAL A 126 -16.66 -10.58 3.37
N LEU A 127 -17.15 -9.68 2.51
CA LEU A 127 -17.52 -8.31 2.89
C LEU A 127 -18.64 -8.29 3.92
N THR A 128 -19.57 -9.25 3.89
CA THR A 128 -20.64 -9.38 4.90
C THR A 128 -20.05 -9.61 6.30
N GLU A 129 -19.08 -10.53 6.45
CA GLU A 129 -18.43 -10.76 7.74
C GLU A 129 -17.55 -9.58 8.15
N VAL A 130 -16.82 -8.97 7.21
CA VAL A 130 -16.01 -7.77 7.46
C VAL A 130 -16.87 -6.61 7.95
N MET A 131 -18.00 -6.32 7.31
CA MET A 131 -18.91 -5.24 7.72
C MET A 131 -19.53 -5.48 9.11
N ALA A 132 -19.70 -6.74 9.52
CA ALA A 132 -20.18 -7.07 10.86
C ALA A 132 -19.12 -6.81 11.95
N LEU A 133 -17.84 -6.82 11.60
CA LEU A 133 -16.71 -6.61 12.52
C LEU A 133 -16.30 -5.13 12.60
N PHE A 134 -16.34 -4.41 11.49
CA PHE A 134 -15.87 -3.03 11.39
C PHE A 134 -17.03 -2.04 11.26
N PRO A 135 -17.20 -1.10 12.19
CA PRO A 135 -18.26 -0.08 12.14
C PRO A 135 -17.94 1.07 11.17
N SER A 136 -16.82 1.02 10.46
CA SER A 136 -16.39 2.05 9.53
C SER A 136 -17.42 2.33 8.45
N GLU A 137 -17.67 3.61 8.15
CA GLU A 137 -18.44 4.04 6.98
C GLU A 137 -17.80 3.52 5.68
N TYR A 138 -16.48 3.46 5.64
CA TYR A 138 -15.69 3.05 4.47
C TYR A 138 -15.21 1.62 4.60
N ILE A 139 -15.30 0.89 3.48
CA ILE A 139 -14.60 -0.38 3.24
C ILE A 139 -13.67 -0.13 2.06
N HIS A 140 -12.38 -0.37 2.25
CA HIS A 140 -11.40 -0.29 1.17
C HIS A 140 -11.34 -1.63 0.44
N ILE A 141 -11.36 -1.57 -0.89
CA ILE A 141 -11.43 -2.77 -1.72
C ILE A 141 -10.17 -3.00 -2.57
N GLY A 142 -9.10 -2.25 -2.29
CA GLY A 142 -7.90 -2.26 -3.13
C GLY A 142 -8.16 -1.64 -4.49
N GLY A 143 -8.16 -2.44 -5.53
CA GLY A 143 -8.44 -2.04 -6.91
C GLY A 143 -7.19 -1.74 -7.73
N ASP A 144 -6.02 -1.88 -7.13
CA ASP A 144 -4.71 -1.57 -7.71
C ASP A 144 -4.11 -2.76 -8.47
N GLU A 145 -3.18 -2.43 -9.33
CA GLU A 145 -2.24 -3.31 -10.04
C GLU A 145 -2.83 -4.55 -10.73
N ALA A 146 -4.12 -4.54 -11.08
CA ALA A 146 -4.74 -5.65 -11.81
C ALA A 146 -4.03 -5.92 -13.14
N GLY A 147 -3.49 -7.13 -13.30
CA GLY A 147 -2.73 -7.53 -14.47
C GLY A 147 -3.59 -7.73 -15.72
N MET A 148 -4.86 -8.10 -15.55
CA MET A 148 -5.89 -8.26 -16.59
C MET A 148 -5.54 -9.20 -17.76
N ALA A 149 -4.33 -9.76 -17.80
CA ALA A 149 -3.87 -10.58 -18.93
C ALA A 149 -4.75 -11.81 -19.14
N ALA A 150 -5.13 -12.48 -18.05
CA ALA A 150 -5.97 -13.68 -18.10
C ALA A 150 -7.39 -13.35 -18.58
N TRP A 151 -7.93 -12.18 -18.30
CA TRP A 151 -9.29 -11.78 -18.72
C TRP A 151 -9.44 -11.67 -20.22
N LYS A 152 -8.35 -11.32 -20.95
CA LYS A 152 -8.35 -11.18 -22.41
C LYS A 152 -8.65 -12.48 -23.14
N THR A 153 -8.34 -13.62 -22.52
CA THR A 153 -8.50 -14.95 -23.14
C THR A 153 -9.46 -15.86 -22.39
N CYS A 154 -9.88 -15.48 -21.18
CA CYS A 154 -10.80 -16.28 -20.38
C CYS A 154 -12.21 -16.28 -20.99
N PRO A 155 -12.78 -17.46 -21.34
CA PRO A 155 -14.10 -17.52 -21.95
C PRO A 155 -15.22 -16.92 -21.08
N LYS A 156 -15.12 -17.06 -19.75
CA LYS A 156 -16.10 -16.48 -18.81
C LYS A 156 -16.02 -14.96 -18.81
N CYS A 157 -14.80 -14.38 -18.78
CA CYS A 157 -14.59 -12.93 -18.84
C CYS A 157 -15.04 -12.36 -20.19
N GLN A 158 -14.71 -13.01 -21.29
CA GLN A 158 -15.14 -12.58 -22.64
C GLN A 158 -16.66 -12.67 -22.80
N LYS A 159 -17.30 -13.70 -22.23
CA LYS A 159 -18.76 -13.78 -22.20
C LYS A 159 -19.36 -12.64 -21.39
N ARG A 160 -18.81 -12.32 -20.20
CA ARG A 160 -19.24 -11.17 -19.39
C ARG A 160 -19.13 -9.86 -20.18
N MET A 161 -18.00 -9.62 -20.81
CA MET A 161 -17.81 -8.43 -21.65
C MET A 161 -18.90 -8.30 -22.71
N LYS A 162 -19.23 -9.40 -23.38
CA LYS A 162 -20.28 -9.41 -24.42
C LYS A 162 -21.66 -9.15 -23.81
N ASP A 163 -22.01 -9.81 -22.73
CA ASP A 163 -23.32 -9.73 -22.09
C ASP A 163 -23.58 -8.33 -21.50
N GLU A 164 -22.54 -7.68 -20.97
CA GLU A 164 -22.60 -6.35 -20.36
C GLU A 164 -22.20 -5.22 -21.32
N HIS A 165 -21.99 -5.54 -22.62
CA HIS A 165 -21.61 -4.58 -23.67
C HIS A 165 -20.32 -3.81 -23.38
N LEU A 166 -19.34 -4.44 -22.71
CA LEU A 166 -18.04 -3.85 -22.40
C LEU A 166 -17.12 -3.95 -23.62
N SER A 167 -16.48 -2.85 -23.98
CA SER A 167 -15.63 -2.73 -25.17
C SER A 167 -14.17 -3.04 -24.89
N HIS A 168 -13.69 -2.76 -23.68
CA HIS A 168 -12.31 -2.93 -23.27
C HIS A 168 -12.19 -3.74 -21.98
N VAL A 169 -11.07 -4.43 -21.81
CA VAL A 169 -10.84 -5.29 -20.63
C VAL A 169 -10.79 -4.49 -19.32
N ASP A 170 -10.39 -3.23 -19.38
CA ASP A 170 -10.40 -2.32 -18.21
C ASP A 170 -11.83 -2.10 -17.66
N GLU A 171 -12.84 -2.20 -18.53
CA GLU A 171 -14.23 -2.06 -18.13
C GLU A 171 -14.72 -3.26 -17.29
N LEU A 172 -14.04 -4.42 -17.36
CA LEU A 172 -14.32 -5.52 -16.43
C LEU A 172 -13.98 -5.16 -14.99
N GLN A 173 -12.88 -4.45 -14.76
CA GLN A 173 -12.55 -3.94 -13.43
C GLN A 173 -13.61 -2.95 -12.96
N SER A 174 -13.99 -2.00 -13.80
CA SER A 174 -15.08 -1.06 -13.52
C SER A 174 -16.38 -1.79 -13.20
N TYR A 175 -16.74 -2.81 -13.96
CA TYR A 175 -17.92 -3.65 -13.70
C TYR A 175 -17.88 -4.29 -12.31
N LEU A 176 -16.74 -4.88 -11.92
CA LEU A 176 -16.57 -5.44 -10.57
C LEU A 176 -16.77 -4.35 -9.51
N ILE A 177 -16.11 -3.20 -9.67
CA ILE A 177 -16.15 -2.11 -8.70
C ILE A 177 -17.57 -1.56 -8.54
N HIS A 178 -18.31 -1.37 -9.64
CA HIS A 178 -19.72 -0.95 -9.59
C HIS A 178 -20.62 -1.95 -8.85
N ARG A 179 -20.42 -3.25 -9.09
CA ARG A 179 -21.19 -4.29 -8.38
C ARG A 179 -20.90 -4.31 -6.89
N ILE A 180 -19.63 -4.23 -6.52
CA ILE A 180 -19.21 -4.21 -5.11
C ILE A 180 -19.63 -2.90 -4.43
N GLU A 181 -19.51 -1.77 -5.12
CA GLU A 181 -20.03 -0.49 -4.58
C GLU A 181 -21.52 -0.58 -4.29
N LYS A 182 -22.30 -1.07 -5.26
CA LYS A 182 -23.75 -1.25 -5.04
C LYS A 182 -24.01 -2.13 -3.83
N PHE A 183 -23.31 -3.26 -3.71
CA PHE A 183 -23.45 -4.16 -2.56
C PHE A 183 -23.12 -3.45 -1.24
N LEU A 184 -22.03 -2.69 -1.17
CA LEU A 184 -21.65 -1.92 0.02
C LEU A 184 -22.67 -0.84 0.34
N ASN A 185 -23.15 -0.08 -0.66
CA ASN A 185 -24.15 0.96 -0.49
C ASN A 185 -25.49 0.41 0.01
N ASP A 186 -25.92 -0.74 -0.50
CA ASP A 186 -27.14 -1.43 -0.05
C ASP A 186 -27.05 -1.83 1.44
N HIS A 187 -25.82 -1.96 1.97
CA HIS A 187 -25.52 -2.24 3.38
C HIS A 187 -25.11 -1.00 4.19
N GLY A 188 -25.33 0.21 3.65
CA GLY A 188 -25.01 1.46 4.33
C GLY A 188 -23.52 1.77 4.45
N ARG A 189 -22.69 1.19 3.60
CA ARG A 189 -21.23 1.43 3.54
C ARG A 189 -20.84 2.16 2.26
N ARG A 190 -19.66 2.76 2.25
CA ARG A 190 -19.07 3.43 1.10
C ARG A 190 -17.83 2.70 0.62
N LEU A 191 -17.68 2.58 -0.68
CA LEU A 191 -16.49 2.05 -1.29
C LEU A 191 -15.36 3.07 -1.25
N LEU A 192 -14.18 2.62 -0.85
CA LEU A 192 -12.90 3.30 -0.97
C LEU A 192 -11.96 2.39 -1.77
N GLY A 193 -11.15 2.93 -2.67
CA GLY A 193 -10.19 2.14 -3.42
C GLY A 193 -9.04 2.99 -3.94
N TRP A 194 -7.96 2.34 -4.32
CA TRP A 194 -6.80 2.99 -4.92
C TRP A 194 -7.16 3.65 -6.24
N ASP A 195 -6.36 4.59 -6.70
CA ASP A 195 -6.73 5.45 -7.85
C ASP A 195 -6.87 4.72 -9.19
N GLU A 196 -6.53 3.44 -9.28
CA GLU A 196 -6.84 2.59 -10.44
C GLU A 196 -8.34 2.32 -10.62
N ILE A 197 -9.16 2.51 -9.59
CA ILE A 197 -10.62 2.40 -9.74
C ILE A 197 -11.22 3.46 -10.67
N LEU A 198 -10.44 4.47 -11.03
CA LEU A 198 -10.81 5.46 -12.06
C LEU A 198 -10.85 4.85 -13.48
N LYS A 199 -10.13 3.75 -13.72
CA LYS A 199 -10.06 3.12 -15.05
C LYS A 199 -11.40 2.48 -15.41
N GLY A 200 -11.80 2.64 -16.68
CA GLY A 200 -13.04 2.05 -17.20
C GLY A 200 -14.32 2.69 -16.71
N GLY A 201 -14.25 3.74 -15.89
CA GLY A 201 -15.39 4.47 -15.33
C GLY A 201 -15.53 4.29 -13.82
N LEU A 202 -15.52 5.41 -13.10
CA LEU A 202 -15.63 5.42 -11.65
C LEU A 202 -17.06 5.13 -11.18
N ALA A 203 -17.23 4.29 -10.18
CA ALA A 203 -18.52 4.01 -9.56
C ALA A 203 -19.10 5.26 -8.87
N PRO A 204 -20.41 5.48 -8.90
CA PRO A 204 -21.05 6.79 -8.62
C PRO A 204 -20.75 7.41 -7.26
N ASN A 205 -20.56 6.61 -6.21
CA ASN A 205 -20.33 7.11 -4.84
C ASN A 205 -18.95 6.72 -4.30
N ALA A 206 -18.08 6.17 -5.15
CA ALA A 206 -16.76 5.72 -4.74
C ALA A 206 -15.90 6.89 -4.27
N THR A 207 -15.07 6.63 -3.27
CA THR A 207 -14.01 7.53 -2.81
C THR A 207 -12.67 6.99 -3.33
N VAL A 208 -11.81 7.86 -3.81
CA VAL A 208 -10.53 7.49 -4.43
C VAL A 208 -9.39 7.76 -3.47
N MET A 209 -8.50 6.79 -3.28
CA MET A 209 -7.24 6.95 -2.56
C MET A 209 -6.10 7.07 -3.58
N SER A 210 -5.50 8.28 -3.68
CA SER A 210 -4.51 8.61 -4.72
C SER A 210 -3.10 8.31 -4.23
N TRP A 211 -2.47 7.25 -4.77
CA TRP A 211 -1.14 6.79 -4.35
C TRP A 211 -0.04 6.96 -5.41
N ARG A 212 -0.36 6.81 -6.70
CA ARG A 212 0.59 6.92 -7.82
C ARG A 212 1.06 8.35 -8.10
N GLY A 213 0.53 9.31 -7.36
CA GLY A 213 0.75 10.74 -7.46
C GLY A 213 -0.47 11.51 -6.98
N GLU A 214 -0.59 12.76 -7.36
CA GLU A 214 -1.73 13.61 -6.98
C GLU A 214 -2.85 13.58 -8.04
N GLU A 215 -2.54 13.17 -9.26
CA GLU A 215 -3.44 13.24 -10.42
C GLU A 215 -4.73 12.44 -10.25
N GLY A 216 -4.65 11.25 -9.63
CA GLY A 216 -5.83 10.42 -9.34
C GLY A 216 -6.81 11.15 -8.42
N GLY A 217 -6.30 11.76 -7.36
CA GLY A 217 -7.11 12.56 -6.43
C GLY A 217 -7.69 13.80 -7.08
N ILE A 218 -6.89 14.54 -7.87
CA ILE A 218 -7.36 15.71 -8.63
C ILE A 218 -8.47 15.31 -9.61
N THR A 219 -8.31 14.21 -10.33
CA THR A 219 -9.32 13.67 -11.25
C THR A 219 -10.62 13.32 -10.51
N ALA A 220 -10.51 12.65 -9.37
CA ALA A 220 -11.67 12.29 -8.56
C ALA A 220 -12.43 13.53 -8.10
N VAL A 221 -11.77 14.52 -7.48
CA VAL A 221 -12.46 15.71 -6.95
C VAL A 221 -13.01 16.63 -8.05
N THR A 222 -12.34 16.72 -9.20
CA THR A 222 -12.87 17.46 -10.36
C THR A 222 -14.10 16.81 -10.97
N SER A 223 -14.25 15.49 -10.80
CA SER A 223 -15.43 14.71 -11.19
C SER A 223 -16.51 14.68 -10.09
N GLY A 224 -16.32 15.39 -8.97
CA GLY A 224 -17.30 15.47 -7.87
C GLY A 224 -17.19 14.36 -6.83
N HIS A 225 -16.14 13.51 -6.87
CA HIS A 225 -15.90 12.45 -5.92
C HIS A 225 -14.98 12.90 -4.79
N ARG A 226 -15.06 12.22 -3.65
CA ARG A 226 -14.14 12.41 -2.54
C ARG A 226 -12.78 11.76 -2.85
N ALA A 227 -11.70 12.36 -2.35
CA ALA A 227 -10.37 11.81 -2.44
C ALA A 227 -9.65 11.82 -1.08
N ILE A 228 -8.79 10.80 -0.88
CA ILE A 228 -7.79 10.76 0.18
C ILE A 228 -6.43 10.75 -0.50
N MET A 229 -5.53 11.63 -0.06
CA MET A 229 -4.24 11.83 -0.69
C MET A 229 -3.15 11.04 0.03
N THR A 230 -2.48 10.17 -0.70
CA THR A 230 -1.38 9.36 -0.17
C THR A 230 -0.28 9.11 -1.21
N PRO A 231 0.17 10.17 -1.96
CA PRO A 231 1.13 9.98 -3.06
C PRO A 231 2.45 9.42 -2.55
N GLY A 232 2.96 8.39 -3.23
CA GLY A 232 4.15 7.64 -2.83
C GLY A 232 5.37 8.51 -2.57
N GLY A 233 5.54 9.59 -3.35
CA GLY A 233 6.64 10.54 -3.17
C GLY A 233 6.62 11.36 -1.88
N TYR A 234 5.57 11.27 -1.06
CA TYR A 234 5.41 12.00 0.20
C TYR A 234 4.90 11.15 1.37
N CYS A 235 4.25 10.01 1.09
CA CYS A 235 3.43 9.31 2.07
C CYS A 235 3.82 7.85 2.32
N TYR A 236 4.74 7.25 1.53
CA TYR A 236 5.12 5.85 1.67
C TYR A 236 6.31 5.70 2.62
N LEU A 237 6.01 5.34 3.87
CA LEU A 237 7.00 5.26 4.95
C LEU A 237 7.82 3.96 4.94
N ASP A 238 7.59 3.06 4.02
CA ASP A 238 8.41 1.89 3.70
C ASP A 238 9.69 2.26 2.92
N SER A 239 9.77 3.49 2.40
CA SER A 239 10.99 4.07 1.82
C SER A 239 12.04 4.41 2.88
N TYR A 240 13.33 4.41 2.49
CA TYR A 240 14.42 4.88 3.33
C TYR A 240 14.17 6.29 3.84
N GLN A 241 14.34 6.51 5.14
CA GLN A 241 14.19 7.85 5.73
C GLN A 241 15.50 8.62 5.86
N ASP A 242 16.64 7.95 5.64
CA ASP A 242 17.97 8.54 5.60
C ASP A 242 18.84 7.78 4.60
N ALA A 243 20.13 8.07 4.53
CA ALA A 243 21.10 7.46 3.64
C ALA A 243 21.04 5.90 3.74
N PRO A 244 20.78 5.17 2.67
CA PRO A 244 20.52 3.72 2.71
C PRO A 244 21.58 2.89 3.44
N TYR A 245 22.87 3.29 3.34
CA TYR A 245 23.97 2.58 4.00
C TYR A 245 23.96 2.72 5.54
N SER A 246 23.17 3.65 6.09
CA SER A 246 23.01 3.88 7.54
C SER A 246 21.72 3.30 8.09
N GLN A 247 20.88 2.71 7.22
CA GLN A 247 19.53 2.29 7.56
C GLN A 247 19.35 0.78 7.48
N PRO A 248 18.41 0.20 8.22
CA PRO A 248 17.90 -1.13 7.92
C PRO A 248 17.44 -1.23 6.46
N GLU A 249 17.48 -2.46 5.89
CA GLU A 249 16.96 -2.68 4.53
C GLU A 249 15.50 -2.22 4.43
N ALA A 250 15.19 -1.50 3.36
CA ALA A 250 13.85 -1.02 3.02
C ALA A 250 13.54 -1.40 1.56
N ILE A 251 12.30 -1.20 1.14
CA ILE A 251 11.87 -1.54 -0.23
C ILE A 251 12.62 -0.72 -1.30
N GLY A 252 13.09 0.45 -0.93
CA GLY A 252 13.79 1.40 -1.82
C GLY A 252 13.30 2.83 -1.60
N GLY A 253 13.57 3.71 -2.54
CA GLY A 253 13.17 5.11 -2.46
C GLY A 253 13.88 5.91 -1.37
N TYR A 254 13.58 7.20 -1.29
CA TYR A 254 14.09 8.09 -0.24
C TYR A 254 13.01 9.10 0.16
N LEU A 255 12.56 8.99 1.40
CA LEU A 255 11.51 9.85 1.95
C LEU A 255 11.89 10.36 3.35
N PRO A 256 12.72 11.41 3.45
CA PRO A 256 13.10 11.99 4.72
C PRO A 256 11.97 12.81 5.36
N LEU A 257 12.06 13.03 6.67
CA LEU A 257 11.08 13.79 7.45
C LEU A 257 10.70 15.13 6.81
N LYS A 258 11.69 15.87 6.31
CA LYS A 258 11.48 17.17 5.66
C LYS A 258 10.61 17.08 4.41
N LYS A 259 10.75 16.00 3.64
CA LYS A 259 9.96 15.75 2.43
C LYS A 259 8.51 15.49 2.77
N VAL A 260 8.23 14.64 3.76
CA VAL A 260 6.85 14.41 4.26
C VAL A 260 6.22 15.72 4.74
N TYR A 261 6.97 16.50 5.53
CA TYR A 261 6.48 17.80 6.04
C TYR A 261 6.20 18.83 4.94
N SER A 262 6.92 18.78 3.84
CA SER A 262 6.73 19.72 2.71
C SER A 262 5.42 19.49 1.96
N TYR A 263 4.78 18.34 2.13
CA TYR A 263 3.58 17.97 1.38
C TYR A 263 2.41 18.94 1.66
N ASN A 264 1.60 19.18 0.63
CA ASN A 264 0.32 19.86 0.73
C ASN A 264 -0.75 18.99 0.04
N PRO A 265 -1.67 18.37 0.79
CA PRO A 265 -2.67 17.46 0.23
C PRO A 265 -3.69 18.14 -0.71
N VAL A 266 -3.86 19.45 -0.58
CA VAL A 266 -4.79 20.21 -1.41
C VAL A 266 -4.02 20.93 -2.51
N SER A 267 -4.16 20.44 -3.74
CA SER A 267 -3.51 21.08 -4.90
C SER A 267 -4.02 22.49 -5.11
N THR A 268 -3.11 23.39 -5.45
CA THR A 268 -3.43 24.80 -5.79
C THR A 268 -4.24 24.93 -7.10
N SER A 269 -4.32 23.86 -7.89
CA SER A 269 -5.15 23.81 -9.11
C SER A 269 -6.65 23.66 -8.84
N LEU A 270 -7.03 23.25 -7.62
CA LEU A 270 -8.41 22.99 -7.26
C LEU A 270 -9.16 24.27 -6.87
N SER A 271 -10.41 24.39 -7.29
CA SER A 271 -11.31 25.43 -6.77
C SER A 271 -11.62 25.18 -5.29
N ALA A 272 -12.14 26.20 -4.60
CA ALA A 272 -12.50 26.10 -3.19
C ALA A 272 -13.57 25.01 -2.93
N GLU A 273 -14.48 24.78 -3.87
CA GLU A 273 -15.48 23.70 -3.75
C GLU A 273 -14.89 22.32 -3.97
N GLN A 274 -13.98 22.16 -4.95
CA GLN A 274 -13.25 20.92 -5.18
C GLN A 274 -12.34 20.58 -4.01
N ALA A 275 -11.67 21.57 -3.43
CA ALA A 275 -10.80 21.38 -2.26
C ALA A 275 -11.55 20.76 -1.06
N LYS A 276 -12.85 21.00 -0.90
CA LYS A 276 -13.69 20.39 0.15
C LYS A 276 -13.87 18.88 -0.04
N LEU A 277 -13.63 18.36 -1.24
CA LEU A 277 -13.72 16.94 -1.56
C LEU A 277 -12.40 16.19 -1.24
N VAL A 278 -11.34 16.91 -0.93
CA VAL A 278 -10.12 16.30 -0.38
C VAL A 278 -10.36 16.05 1.12
N TYR A 279 -10.65 14.79 1.45
CA TYR A 279 -11.08 14.39 2.80
C TYR A 279 -9.93 14.23 3.79
N GLY A 280 -8.70 14.21 3.31
CA GLY A 280 -7.51 14.13 4.13
C GLY A 280 -6.31 13.53 3.40
N ALA A 281 -5.30 13.20 4.21
CA ALA A 281 -4.10 12.53 3.74
C ALA A 281 -3.78 11.34 4.64
N GLN A 282 -3.08 10.35 4.09
CA GLN A 282 -2.63 9.15 4.78
C GLN A 282 -1.14 8.92 4.52
N VAL A 283 -0.42 8.39 5.50
CA VAL A 283 0.86 7.72 5.28
C VAL A 283 0.64 6.22 5.25
N ASN A 284 1.38 5.53 4.40
CA ASN A 284 1.36 4.08 4.27
C ASN A 284 2.65 3.48 4.78
N LEU A 285 2.57 2.29 5.38
CA LEU A 285 3.71 1.46 5.72
C LEU A 285 3.39 0.03 5.31
N PHE A 286 3.88 -0.39 4.16
CA PHE A 286 3.88 -1.78 3.74
C PHE A 286 5.07 -2.50 4.41
N THR A 287 4.90 -3.78 4.74
CA THR A 287 5.79 -4.45 5.70
C THR A 287 6.65 -5.55 5.09
N GLU A 288 6.86 -5.56 3.78
CA GLU A 288 7.70 -6.54 3.08
C GLU A 288 9.13 -6.57 3.65
N TYR A 289 9.65 -5.42 4.04
CA TYR A 289 10.98 -5.23 4.62
C TYR A 289 10.94 -4.81 6.09
N VAL A 290 9.78 -4.89 6.74
CA VAL A 290 9.58 -4.45 8.13
C VAL A 290 9.15 -5.63 9.00
N PRO A 291 10.10 -6.47 9.45
CA PRO A 291 9.81 -7.78 10.03
C PRO A 291 9.41 -7.76 11.52
N THR A 292 9.58 -6.64 12.24
CA THR A 292 9.33 -6.58 13.67
C THR A 292 8.53 -5.33 14.09
N PRO A 293 7.81 -5.37 15.24
CA PRO A 293 7.13 -4.19 15.77
C PRO A 293 8.06 -2.99 15.99
N GLU A 294 9.29 -3.22 16.48
CA GLU A 294 10.29 -2.17 16.70
C GLU A 294 10.67 -1.51 15.37
N HIS A 295 10.75 -2.30 14.29
CA HIS A 295 11.01 -1.75 12.97
C HIS A 295 9.80 -0.95 12.43
N VAL A 296 8.57 -1.34 12.74
CA VAL A 296 7.37 -0.53 12.46
C VAL A 296 7.48 0.84 13.14
N GLU A 297 7.81 0.88 14.43
CA GLU A 297 7.98 2.13 15.17
C GLU A 297 9.07 3.00 14.56
N TYR A 298 10.19 2.39 14.19
CA TYR A 298 11.32 3.04 13.54
C TYR A 298 10.93 3.69 12.20
N MET A 299 10.18 2.98 11.36
CA MET A 299 9.76 3.49 10.05
C MET A 299 8.66 4.55 10.16
N LEU A 300 7.77 4.45 11.14
CA LEU A 300 6.68 5.41 11.34
C LEU A 300 7.15 6.73 11.94
N TYR A 301 8.02 6.70 12.94
CA TYR A 301 8.38 7.89 13.71
C TYR A 301 9.81 8.36 13.42
N PRO A 302 9.98 9.70 13.15
CA PRO A 302 9.01 10.79 13.35
C PRO A 302 8.12 11.16 12.15
N ARG A 303 8.19 10.46 11.01
CA ARG A 303 7.53 10.88 9.76
C ARG A 303 6.00 11.00 9.88
N THR A 304 5.37 10.13 10.67
CA THR A 304 3.92 10.23 10.96
C THR A 304 3.56 11.54 11.66
N LEU A 305 4.47 12.10 12.49
CA LEU A 305 4.24 13.40 13.11
C LEU A 305 4.19 14.53 12.09
N ALA A 306 4.98 14.43 11.02
CA ALA A 306 4.96 15.40 9.92
C ALA A 306 3.61 15.37 9.20
N LEU A 307 3.09 14.19 8.85
CA LEU A 307 1.77 14.11 8.25
C LEU A 307 0.68 14.63 9.20
N ALA A 308 0.76 14.31 10.49
CA ALA A 308 -0.21 14.80 11.46
C ALA A 308 -0.30 16.33 11.46
N GLU A 309 0.83 17.02 11.35
CA GLU A 309 0.82 18.49 11.24
C GLU A 309 0.34 18.96 9.87
N VAL A 310 0.78 18.31 8.79
CA VAL A 310 0.31 18.60 7.42
C VAL A 310 -1.21 18.51 7.31
N ALA A 311 -1.80 17.50 7.91
CA ALA A 311 -3.25 17.27 7.86
C ALA A 311 -4.06 18.26 8.73
N TRP A 312 -3.45 18.89 9.73
CA TRP A 312 -4.15 19.76 10.70
C TRP A 312 -3.80 21.25 10.59
N SER A 313 -2.72 21.58 9.90
CA SER A 313 -2.26 22.97 9.83
C SER A 313 -2.49 23.56 8.45
N ALA A 314 -2.97 24.79 8.42
CA ALA A 314 -3.03 25.52 7.17
C ALA A 314 -1.60 25.70 6.61
N PRO A 315 -1.41 25.54 5.29
CA PRO A 315 -0.06 25.54 4.67
C PRO A 315 0.78 26.76 5.02
N GLU A 316 0.16 27.94 5.13
CA GLU A 316 0.83 29.22 5.47
C GLU A 316 1.32 29.29 6.92
N ARG A 317 0.88 28.38 7.78
CA ARG A 317 1.33 28.29 9.18
C ARG A 317 2.45 27.30 9.38
N LYS A 318 2.82 26.55 8.36
CA LYS A 318 3.88 25.53 8.46
C LYS A 318 5.26 26.24 8.54
N SER A 319 6.08 25.81 9.50
CA SER A 319 7.46 26.27 9.68
C SER A 319 8.37 25.08 9.92
N TRP A 320 9.22 24.75 8.96
CA TRP A 320 10.16 23.63 9.10
C TRP A 320 11.06 23.75 10.34
N PRO A 321 11.71 24.91 10.61
CA PRO A 321 12.57 25.01 11.80
C PRO A 321 11.82 24.76 13.12
N ASP A 322 10.60 25.28 13.24
CA ASP A 322 9.77 25.05 14.42
C ASP A 322 9.32 23.59 14.53
N PHE A 323 8.79 23.03 13.44
CA PHE A 323 8.39 21.61 13.42
C PHE A 323 9.56 20.68 13.72
N HIS A 324 10.74 20.91 13.11
CA HIS A 324 11.92 20.08 13.33
C HIS A 324 12.38 20.09 14.81
N ALA A 325 12.37 21.25 15.44
CA ALA A 325 12.70 21.36 16.88
C ALA A 325 11.70 20.57 17.75
N ARG A 326 10.40 20.65 17.45
CA ARG A 326 9.37 19.87 18.13
C ARG A 326 9.48 18.36 17.84
N ALA A 327 9.83 17.97 16.62
CA ALA A 327 10.04 16.57 16.25
C ALA A 327 11.24 15.97 16.99
N LEU A 328 12.35 16.68 17.15
CA LEU A 328 13.50 16.25 17.95
C LEU A 328 13.10 15.99 19.42
N LYS A 329 12.28 16.89 19.99
CA LYS A 329 11.76 16.67 21.36
C LYS A 329 10.83 15.46 21.40
N ALA A 330 9.90 15.32 20.46
CA ALA A 330 8.96 14.22 20.41
C ALA A 330 9.66 12.85 20.26
N VAL A 331 10.71 12.77 19.44
CA VAL A 331 11.56 11.55 19.33
C VAL A 331 12.18 11.21 20.68
N THR A 332 12.77 12.21 21.38
CA THR A 332 13.35 12.02 22.71
C THR A 332 12.29 11.50 23.70
N ASP A 333 11.11 12.10 23.71
CA ASP A 333 10.00 11.72 24.59
C ASP A 333 9.46 10.31 24.29
N LEU A 334 9.41 9.92 23.01
CA LEU A 334 9.00 8.57 22.58
C LEU A 334 10.05 7.52 22.98
N GLN A 335 11.34 7.79 22.76
CA GLN A 335 12.42 6.90 23.15
C GLN A 335 12.48 6.71 24.66
N ALA A 336 12.23 7.76 25.45
CA ALA A 336 12.14 7.68 26.90
C ALA A 336 10.97 6.80 27.39
N LYS A 337 9.95 6.59 26.55
CA LYS A 337 8.82 5.66 26.80
C LYS A 337 9.06 4.25 26.27
N GLY A 338 10.23 3.96 25.70
CA GLY A 338 10.59 2.65 25.17
C GLY A 338 10.25 2.42 23.71
N TYR A 339 9.83 3.43 22.95
CA TYR A 339 9.58 3.29 21.50
C TYR A 339 10.87 3.37 20.69
N HIS A 340 10.99 2.54 19.66
CA HIS A 340 12.18 2.42 18.81
C HIS A 340 12.10 3.35 17.59
N THR A 341 12.12 4.65 17.80
CA THR A 341 12.02 5.63 16.72
C THR A 341 13.35 5.80 15.97
N PHE A 342 13.28 6.30 14.74
CA PHE A 342 14.47 6.82 14.05
C PHE A 342 15.14 7.92 14.89
N ASP A 343 16.47 7.87 15.02
CA ASP A 343 17.23 8.89 15.73
C ASP A 343 17.45 10.12 14.84
N LEU A 344 16.50 11.03 14.90
CA LEU A 344 16.53 12.26 14.10
C LEU A 344 17.77 13.13 14.33
N LYS A 345 18.42 13.02 15.50
CA LYS A 345 19.67 13.77 15.77
C LYS A 345 20.84 13.28 14.94
N SER A 346 20.81 11.99 14.59
CA SER A 346 21.85 11.33 13.80
C SER A 346 21.55 11.34 12.30
N GLU A 347 20.49 12.04 11.85
CA GLU A 347 20.13 12.12 10.43
C GLU A 347 21.32 12.60 9.60
N ILE A 348 21.69 11.79 8.61
CA ILE A 348 22.78 12.10 7.67
C ILE A 348 22.27 13.04 6.58
N GLY A 349 21.04 12.78 6.13
CA GLY A 349 20.41 13.52 5.05
C GLY A 349 21.12 13.32 3.70
N SER A 350 20.72 14.09 2.70
CA SER A 350 21.42 14.18 1.42
C SER A 350 22.63 15.12 1.59
N ARG A 351 23.69 14.62 2.16
CA ARG A 351 24.91 15.43 2.36
C ARG A 351 25.69 15.54 1.06
N PRO A 352 26.30 16.71 0.82
CA PRO A 352 27.23 16.88 -0.31
C PRO A 352 28.35 15.83 -0.31
N GLU A 353 28.73 15.33 0.87
CA GLU A 353 29.76 14.30 1.02
C GLU A 353 29.39 12.98 0.36
N SER A 354 28.10 12.65 0.25
CA SER A 354 27.65 11.45 -0.45
C SER A 354 27.87 11.54 -1.97
N LEU A 355 27.95 12.75 -2.49
CA LEU A 355 28.22 13.04 -3.89
C LEU A 355 29.71 13.21 -4.20
N GLN A 356 30.59 13.20 -3.17
CA GLN A 356 32.02 13.28 -3.39
C GLN A 356 32.58 11.88 -3.76
N PRO A 357 33.44 11.82 -4.79
CA PRO A 357 34.06 10.56 -5.17
C PRO A 357 34.84 9.93 -4.02
N LEU A 358 34.59 8.65 -3.78
CA LEU A 358 35.33 7.86 -2.83
C LEU A 358 36.68 7.46 -3.43
N THR A 359 37.75 7.57 -2.65
CA THR A 359 39.05 7.02 -3.05
C THR A 359 39.04 5.49 -2.85
N HIS A 360 39.11 4.76 -3.94
CA HIS A 360 39.23 3.29 -3.93
C HIS A 360 40.07 2.79 -5.10
N LEU A 361 40.53 1.52 -5.04
CA LEU A 361 41.49 0.96 -6.00
C LEU A 361 40.94 0.92 -7.44
N ALA A 362 39.63 0.89 -7.63
CA ALA A 362 38.97 0.85 -8.93
C ALA A 362 38.66 2.25 -9.48
N LEU A 363 38.89 3.33 -8.72
CA LEU A 363 38.57 4.70 -9.16
C LEU A 363 39.20 5.00 -10.54
N GLY A 364 38.36 5.41 -11.48
CA GLY A 364 38.76 5.74 -12.84
C GLY A 364 39.26 4.57 -13.69
N LYS A 365 39.11 3.31 -13.24
CA LYS A 365 39.53 2.14 -14.03
C LYS A 365 38.46 1.82 -15.08
N LYS A 366 38.92 1.34 -16.25
CA LYS A 366 37.99 0.90 -17.31
C LYS A 366 37.21 -0.33 -16.85
N VAL A 367 35.90 -0.28 -17.01
CA VAL A 367 35.01 -1.42 -16.75
C VAL A 367 34.77 -2.21 -18.06
N ILE A 368 34.73 -3.51 -17.94
CA ILE A 368 34.32 -4.40 -19.03
C ILE A 368 33.03 -5.10 -18.59
N TYR A 369 31.93 -4.83 -19.27
CA TYR A 369 30.65 -5.45 -19.02
C TYR A 369 30.51 -6.72 -19.89
N ASN A 370 30.14 -7.83 -19.28
CA ASN A 370 29.85 -9.08 -19.97
C ASN A 370 28.43 -9.11 -20.61
N ALA A 371 27.59 -8.16 -20.22
CA ALA A 371 26.25 -7.95 -20.77
C ALA A 371 25.93 -6.45 -20.73
N PRO A 372 25.02 -5.97 -21.59
CA PRO A 372 24.53 -4.59 -21.48
C PRO A 372 23.93 -4.33 -20.09
N TYR A 373 24.23 -3.17 -19.50
CA TYR A 373 23.56 -2.75 -18.29
C TYR A 373 22.09 -2.36 -18.59
N ASN A 374 21.25 -2.48 -17.60
CA ASN A 374 19.83 -2.16 -17.74
C ASN A 374 19.66 -0.65 -17.97
N SER A 375 18.95 -0.27 -19.04
CA SER A 375 18.71 1.13 -19.38
C SER A 375 17.94 1.89 -18.30
N SER A 376 17.13 1.20 -17.50
CA SER A 376 16.42 1.80 -16.35
C SER A 376 17.34 2.17 -15.19
N TYR A 377 18.55 1.61 -15.17
CA TYR A 377 19.56 1.82 -14.11
C TYR A 377 20.91 2.19 -14.71
N ALA A 378 20.89 2.95 -15.79
CA ALA A 378 22.09 3.30 -16.55
C ALA A 378 23.07 4.18 -15.78
N ALA A 379 22.61 4.90 -14.75
CA ALA A 379 23.40 5.87 -13.98
C ALA A 379 24.29 6.72 -14.90
N GLN A 380 25.62 6.69 -14.70
CA GLN A 380 26.59 7.37 -15.59
C GLN A 380 27.15 6.46 -16.69
N GLY A 381 26.49 5.33 -16.99
CA GLY A 381 26.93 4.39 -18.01
C GLY A 381 28.25 3.68 -17.67
N ASP A 382 29.18 3.66 -18.60
CA ASP A 382 30.42 2.87 -18.52
C ASP A 382 31.33 3.23 -17.34
N VAL A 383 31.17 4.38 -16.70
CA VAL A 383 31.99 4.83 -15.57
C VAL A 383 31.35 4.58 -14.21
N THR A 384 30.07 4.22 -14.17
CA THR A 384 29.27 4.11 -12.93
C THR A 384 29.93 3.27 -11.83
N LEU A 385 30.58 2.16 -12.17
CA LEU A 385 31.19 1.27 -11.19
C LEU A 385 32.56 1.75 -10.69
N THR A 386 33.13 2.79 -11.29
CA THR A 386 34.48 3.25 -11.03
C THR A 386 34.60 4.77 -10.88
N ASP A 387 33.49 5.50 -10.85
CA ASP A 387 33.45 6.94 -10.66
C ASP A 387 33.70 7.37 -9.20
N GLY A 388 33.64 6.41 -8.27
CA GLY A 388 33.80 6.67 -6.84
C GLY A 388 32.55 7.25 -6.19
N ILE A 389 31.47 7.47 -6.93
CA ILE A 389 30.22 8.01 -6.41
C ILE A 389 29.43 6.85 -5.81
N ARG A 390 28.94 7.03 -4.60
CA ARG A 390 27.91 6.14 -4.03
C ARG A 390 26.60 6.48 -4.71
N GLY A 391 25.82 5.47 -5.09
CA GLY A 391 24.47 5.70 -5.53
C GLY A 391 23.74 6.56 -4.51
N ASP A 392 23.11 7.63 -4.97
CA ASP A 392 22.21 8.40 -4.15
C ASP A 392 20.78 7.90 -4.34
N TRP A 393 19.88 8.41 -3.53
CA TRP A 393 18.46 8.02 -3.50
C TRP A 393 17.58 8.85 -4.44
N THR A 394 18.16 9.61 -5.34
CA THR A 394 17.43 10.46 -6.30
C THR A 394 17.10 9.73 -7.61
N TYR A 395 17.05 8.43 -7.58
CA TYR A 395 16.60 7.61 -8.69
C TYR A 395 15.14 7.58 -8.83
#